data_222b8e68fb169e128f1dcabd94cd4c27
#
_entry.id   222b8e68fb169e128f1dcabd94cd4c27
#
_cell.length_a   1.000
_cell.length_b   1.000
_cell.length_c   1.000
_cell.angle_alpha   90.00
_cell.angle_beta   90.00
_cell.angle_gamma   90.00
#
_symmetry.space_group_name_H-M   'P 1'
#
loop_
_entity.id
_entity.type
_entity.pdbx_description
1 polymer ?
#
loop_
_entity_poly.entity_id
_entity_poly.type
_entity_poly.pdbx_seq_one_letter_code
_entity_poly.pdbx_strand_id
1 'polypeptide(L)'
;WIKLYVSKVEKIFQDRIAFIGIQGSYARKEQSYESDIDMVLILDELSAEDVKIYDSELQDLPNRDLLCGFLSGINVLKSWERSDLFQFLKDTLPIKGSLGELQDFISKEDGKRAVRIGACNIYHSCVHNLFCEKSDAVLKGLVKSAIFTLKAKVFYETGEYARNFHELCTKAVDTDRGVLDLYVKIKENLIADYDFDKYAKVILN
;
A
#
# COMPACT_ATOMS: atom_id res chain seq x y z
N TRP A 1 18.98 -1.09 -9.51
CA TRP A 1 17.81 -1.78 -10.01
C TRP A 1 16.80 -0.79 -10.58
N ILE A 2 16.29 0.17 -9.77
CA ILE A 2 15.25 1.14 -10.19
C ILE A 2 15.63 1.89 -11.46
N LYS A 3 16.88 2.38 -11.58
CA LYS A 3 17.35 3.05 -12.81
C LYS A 3 17.28 2.15 -14.05
N LEU A 4 17.59 0.87 -13.91
CA LEU A 4 17.49 -0.10 -15.00
C LEU A 4 16.04 -0.33 -15.39
N TYR A 5 15.15 -0.52 -14.43
CA TYR A 5 13.71 -0.63 -14.67
C TYR A 5 13.18 0.60 -15.43
N VAL A 6 13.46 1.81 -14.93
CA VAL A 6 13.02 3.07 -15.57
C VAL A 6 13.52 3.12 -17.03
N SER A 7 14.81 2.85 -17.27
CA SER A 7 15.37 2.85 -18.62
C SER A 7 14.70 1.85 -19.56
N LYS A 8 14.28 0.69 -19.05
CA LYS A 8 13.57 -0.32 -19.85
C LYS A 8 12.15 0.14 -20.20
N VAL A 9 11.36 0.56 -19.21
CA VAL A 9 9.98 1.00 -19.47
C VAL A 9 9.93 2.24 -20.36
N GLU A 10 10.92 3.13 -20.26
CA GLU A 10 11.05 4.28 -21.15
C GLU A 10 11.32 3.87 -22.61
N LYS A 11 12.10 2.83 -22.85
CA LYS A 11 12.30 2.30 -24.21
C LYS A 11 11.04 1.67 -24.78
N ILE A 12 10.25 1.00 -23.93
CA ILE A 12 9.03 0.29 -24.33
C ILE A 12 7.91 1.26 -24.64
N PHE A 13 7.60 2.17 -23.70
CA PHE A 13 6.38 2.98 -23.72
C PHE A 13 6.61 4.44 -24.15
N GLN A 14 7.85 4.91 -24.11
CA GLN A 14 8.26 6.25 -24.59
C GLN A 14 7.36 7.39 -24.06
N ASP A 15 6.76 8.15 -24.98
CA ASP A 15 5.91 9.31 -24.66
C ASP A 15 4.55 8.93 -24.05
N ARG A 16 4.18 7.66 -24.04
CA ARG A 16 2.97 7.15 -23.42
C ARG A 16 3.05 7.10 -21.88
N ILE A 17 4.25 7.31 -21.31
CA ILE A 17 4.44 7.28 -19.87
C ILE A 17 3.98 8.61 -19.25
N ALA A 18 2.86 8.59 -18.55
CA ALA A 18 2.38 9.71 -17.75
C ALA A 18 3.13 9.82 -16.41
N PHE A 19 3.45 8.66 -15.76
CA PHE A 19 4.08 8.65 -14.45
C PHE A 19 4.81 7.34 -14.16
N ILE A 20 5.95 7.45 -13.48
CA ILE A 20 6.64 6.33 -12.83
C ILE A 20 6.85 6.68 -11.37
N GLY A 21 6.52 5.75 -10.47
CA GLY A 21 6.70 5.89 -9.04
C GLY A 21 7.07 4.60 -8.36
N ILE A 22 7.20 4.66 -7.05
CA ILE A 22 7.46 3.52 -6.18
C ILE A 22 6.58 3.60 -4.95
N GLN A 23 6.12 2.45 -4.48
CA GLN A 23 5.31 2.27 -3.29
C GLN A 23 5.99 1.29 -2.31
N GLY A 24 5.21 0.81 -1.34
CA GLY A 24 5.60 -0.28 -0.46
C GLY A 24 6.77 0.05 0.46
N SER A 25 7.49 -0.98 0.86
CA SER A 25 8.58 -0.89 1.83
C SER A 25 9.75 -0.04 1.31
N TYR A 26 10.04 -0.10 0.02
CA TYR A 26 11.09 0.72 -0.60
C TYR A 26 10.77 2.22 -0.55
N ALA A 27 9.53 2.61 -0.83
CA ALA A 27 9.11 4.00 -0.72
C ALA A 27 9.19 4.52 0.72
N ARG A 28 8.91 3.67 1.68
CA ARG A 28 8.96 3.98 3.11
C ARG A 28 10.34 3.87 3.75
N LYS A 29 11.34 3.35 3.01
CA LYS A 29 12.70 3.02 3.52
C LYS A 29 12.65 1.98 4.67
N GLU A 30 11.76 1.01 4.56
CA GLU A 30 11.50 -0.06 5.53
C GLU A 30 11.74 -1.46 4.92
N GLN A 31 12.39 -1.53 3.74
CA GLN A 31 12.61 -2.76 3.01
C GLN A 31 13.58 -3.71 3.73
N SER A 32 13.32 -4.99 3.59
CA SER A 32 14.24 -6.08 3.90
C SER A 32 14.82 -6.68 2.62
N TYR A 33 15.68 -7.68 2.75
CA TYR A 33 16.25 -8.38 1.59
C TYR A 33 15.19 -9.12 0.74
N GLU A 34 14.11 -9.57 1.38
CA GLU A 34 13.03 -10.32 0.75
C GLU A 34 11.85 -9.42 0.31
N SER A 35 11.99 -8.11 0.45
CA SER A 35 10.89 -7.20 0.12
C SER A 35 10.65 -7.10 -1.38
N ASP A 36 9.38 -7.18 -1.76
CA ASP A 36 8.93 -6.86 -3.11
C ASP A 36 9.27 -5.40 -3.47
N ILE A 37 9.51 -5.17 -4.76
CA ILE A 37 9.76 -3.83 -5.30
C ILE A 37 8.48 -3.35 -5.98
N ASP A 38 7.70 -2.55 -5.26
CA ASP A 38 6.37 -2.07 -5.68
C ASP A 38 6.51 -0.88 -6.65
N MET A 39 6.73 -1.16 -7.94
CA MET A 39 6.82 -0.12 -8.96
C MET A 39 5.43 0.31 -9.44
N VAL A 40 5.26 1.59 -9.68
CA VAL A 40 4.05 2.18 -10.27
C VAL A 40 4.36 2.69 -11.66
N LEU A 41 3.64 2.21 -12.67
CA LEU A 41 3.69 2.70 -14.04
C LEU A 41 2.30 3.12 -14.50
N ILE A 42 2.15 4.40 -14.82
CA ILE A 42 0.91 4.96 -15.36
C ILE A 42 1.17 5.42 -16.78
N LEU A 43 0.40 4.86 -17.70
CA LEU A 43 0.40 5.24 -19.10
C LEU A 43 -0.74 6.22 -19.41
N ASP A 44 -0.73 6.82 -20.58
CA ASP A 44 -1.88 7.54 -21.16
C ASP A 44 -3.12 6.64 -21.17
N GLU A 45 -2.99 5.45 -21.76
CA GLU A 45 -3.96 4.35 -21.74
C GLU A 45 -3.22 3.05 -21.47
N LEU A 46 -3.92 2.08 -20.88
CA LEU A 46 -3.39 0.73 -20.67
C LEU A 46 -4.26 -0.30 -21.38
N SER A 47 -3.65 -1.05 -22.29
CA SER A 47 -4.28 -2.19 -22.98
C SER A 47 -3.78 -3.53 -22.44
N ALA A 48 -4.49 -4.62 -22.74
CA ALA A 48 -4.03 -5.96 -22.41
C ALA A 48 -2.72 -6.33 -23.14
N GLU A 49 -2.48 -5.75 -24.30
CA GLU A 49 -1.24 -5.95 -25.05
C GLU A 49 -0.06 -5.25 -24.37
N ASP A 50 -0.28 -4.04 -23.83
CA ASP A 50 0.75 -3.33 -23.06
C ASP A 50 1.21 -4.15 -21.83
N VAL A 51 0.28 -4.84 -21.17
CA VAL A 51 0.61 -5.71 -20.03
C VAL A 51 1.48 -6.89 -20.46
N LYS A 52 1.21 -7.50 -21.61
CA LYS A 52 2.03 -8.60 -22.13
C LYS A 52 3.42 -8.12 -22.54
N ILE A 53 3.50 -6.97 -23.22
CA ILE A 53 4.78 -6.35 -23.61
C ILE A 53 5.58 -6.01 -22.35
N TYR A 54 4.96 -5.39 -21.35
CA TYR A 54 5.59 -5.09 -20.07
C TYR A 54 6.16 -6.34 -19.40
N ASP A 55 5.39 -7.41 -19.33
CA ASP A 55 5.85 -8.66 -18.72
C ASP A 55 7.01 -9.27 -19.50
N SER A 56 6.90 -9.41 -20.84
CA SER A 56 7.92 -10.03 -21.67
C SER A 56 9.24 -9.27 -21.68
N GLU A 57 9.19 -7.93 -21.79
CA GLU A 57 10.38 -7.08 -21.90
C GLU A 57 11.12 -6.88 -20.56
N LEU A 58 10.49 -7.21 -19.44
CA LEU A 58 11.11 -7.11 -18.13
C LEU A 58 11.63 -8.45 -17.58
N GLN A 59 11.52 -9.56 -18.33
CA GLN A 59 11.94 -10.88 -17.86
C GLN A 59 13.44 -10.97 -17.54
N ASP A 60 14.28 -10.20 -18.22
CA ASP A 60 15.74 -10.17 -18.02
C ASP A 60 16.20 -9.18 -16.93
N LEU A 61 15.26 -8.55 -16.19
CA LEU A 61 15.65 -7.74 -15.05
C LEU A 61 16.25 -8.61 -13.92
N PRO A 62 17.37 -8.21 -13.32
CA PRO A 62 17.87 -8.87 -12.13
C PRO A 62 16.79 -8.87 -11.03
N ASN A 63 16.58 -10.01 -10.35
CA ASN A 63 15.54 -10.16 -9.31
C ASN A 63 14.16 -9.77 -9.83
N ARG A 64 13.80 -10.22 -11.05
CA ARG A 64 12.49 -9.98 -11.66
C ARG A 64 11.33 -10.50 -10.81
N ASP A 65 11.57 -11.57 -10.08
CA ASP A 65 10.67 -12.20 -9.13
C ASP A 65 10.26 -11.31 -7.96
N LEU A 66 11.08 -10.32 -7.61
CA LEU A 66 10.74 -9.32 -6.58
C LEU A 66 9.92 -8.14 -7.15
N LEU A 67 9.78 -8.03 -8.47
CA LEU A 67 8.97 -6.96 -9.05
C LEU A 67 7.50 -7.22 -8.81
N CYS A 68 6.92 -6.45 -7.91
CA CYS A 68 5.49 -6.25 -7.77
C CYS A 68 5.13 -4.92 -8.42
N GLY A 69 4.22 -4.93 -9.38
CA GLY A 69 3.96 -3.74 -10.20
C GLY A 69 2.49 -3.34 -10.20
N PHE A 70 2.26 -2.04 -10.11
CA PHE A 70 0.97 -1.43 -10.37
C PHE A 70 1.00 -0.76 -11.75
N LEU A 71 0.18 -1.26 -12.68
CA LEU A 71 0.02 -0.71 -14.02
C LEU A 71 -1.40 -0.17 -14.19
N SER A 72 -1.51 1.05 -14.74
CA SER A 72 -2.81 1.65 -15.03
C SER A 72 -2.72 2.69 -16.16
N GLY A 73 -3.87 3.03 -16.74
CA GLY A 73 -4.03 4.24 -17.52
C GLY A 73 -4.46 5.41 -16.63
N ILE A 74 -4.06 6.64 -16.98
CA ILE A 74 -4.37 7.84 -16.18
C ILE A 74 -5.87 8.06 -16.05
N ASN A 75 -6.66 7.77 -17.10
CA ASN A 75 -8.10 7.93 -17.07
C ASN A 75 -8.80 6.92 -16.15
N VAL A 76 -8.24 5.74 -15.98
CA VAL A 76 -8.73 4.74 -15.02
C VAL A 76 -8.62 5.27 -13.60
N LEU A 77 -7.46 5.85 -13.24
CA LEU A 77 -7.25 6.46 -11.92
C LEU A 77 -8.21 7.62 -11.62
N LYS A 78 -8.56 8.42 -12.64
CA LYS A 78 -9.57 9.50 -12.50
C LYS A 78 -10.94 8.97 -12.11
N SER A 79 -11.24 7.71 -12.43
CA SER A 79 -12.54 7.06 -12.15
C SER A 79 -12.54 6.23 -10.87
N TRP A 80 -11.40 6.12 -10.18
CA TRP A 80 -11.29 5.32 -8.97
C TRP A 80 -12.15 5.84 -7.83
N GLU A 81 -12.49 4.93 -6.90
CA GLU A 81 -13.07 5.30 -5.62
C GLU A 81 -12.09 6.22 -4.88
N ARG A 82 -12.59 7.34 -4.33
CA ARG A 82 -11.76 8.43 -3.79
C ARG A 82 -10.89 8.01 -2.62
N SER A 83 -11.36 7.11 -1.76
CA SER A 83 -10.56 6.61 -0.63
C SER A 83 -9.38 5.75 -1.08
N ASP A 84 -9.53 4.97 -2.17
CA ASP A 84 -8.46 4.17 -2.74
C ASP A 84 -7.45 5.07 -3.46
N LEU A 85 -7.95 6.03 -4.24
CA LEU A 85 -7.10 7.03 -4.89
C LEU A 85 -6.31 7.85 -3.85
N PHE A 86 -6.94 8.23 -2.73
CA PHE A 86 -6.28 8.91 -1.63
C PHE A 86 -5.09 8.10 -1.11
N GLN A 87 -5.28 6.84 -0.75
CA GLN A 87 -4.20 5.98 -0.25
C GLN A 87 -3.10 5.78 -1.29
N PHE A 88 -3.49 5.50 -2.54
CA PHE A 88 -2.55 5.34 -3.65
C PHE A 88 -1.64 6.56 -3.81
N LEU A 89 -2.21 7.78 -3.85
CA LEU A 89 -1.45 9.01 -4.03
C LEU A 89 -0.53 9.33 -2.83
N LYS A 90 -1.00 9.05 -1.60
CA LYS A 90 -0.23 9.32 -0.38
C LYS A 90 0.94 8.35 -0.18
N ASP A 91 0.80 7.09 -0.58
CA ASP A 91 1.84 6.07 -0.41
C ASP A 91 2.79 5.97 -1.63
N THR A 92 2.51 6.70 -2.73
CA THR A 92 3.37 6.69 -3.94
C THR A 92 4.40 7.81 -3.89
N LEU A 93 5.68 7.44 -4.06
CA LEU A 93 6.76 8.41 -4.28
C LEU A 93 7.06 8.55 -5.78
N PRO A 94 7.10 9.77 -6.32
CA PRO A 94 7.38 10.00 -7.73
C PRO A 94 8.85 9.72 -8.07
N ILE A 95 9.08 9.07 -9.21
CA ILE A 95 10.39 8.92 -9.85
C ILE A 95 10.43 9.77 -11.13
N LYS A 96 9.37 9.71 -11.95
CA LYS A 96 9.23 10.49 -13.18
C LYS A 96 7.77 10.89 -13.39
N GLY A 97 7.53 12.09 -13.89
CA GLY A 97 6.20 12.63 -14.11
C GLY A 97 5.54 13.13 -12.84
N SER A 98 4.25 13.44 -12.92
CA SER A 98 3.47 13.96 -11.80
C SER A 98 2.03 13.44 -11.86
N LEU A 99 1.47 13.12 -10.71
CA LEU A 99 0.05 12.83 -10.50
C LEU A 99 -0.67 14.02 -9.84
N GLY A 100 -0.11 15.24 -9.96
CA GLY A 100 -0.64 16.45 -9.33
C GLY A 100 -2.10 16.70 -9.66
N GLU A 101 -2.51 16.49 -10.92
CA GLU A 101 -3.91 16.64 -11.34
C GLU A 101 -4.87 15.72 -10.55
N LEU A 102 -4.41 14.54 -10.13
CA LEU A 102 -5.22 13.61 -9.34
C LEU A 102 -5.35 14.06 -7.88
N GLN A 103 -4.40 14.85 -7.37
CA GLN A 103 -4.45 15.36 -6.01
C GLN A 103 -5.61 16.34 -5.80
N ASP A 104 -6.01 17.05 -6.85
CA ASP A 104 -7.16 17.97 -6.81
C ASP A 104 -8.50 17.23 -6.62
N PHE A 105 -8.53 15.93 -6.90
CA PHE A 105 -9.72 15.10 -6.72
C PHE A 105 -9.88 14.54 -5.31
N ILE A 106 -8.87 14.64 -4.45
CA ILE A 106 -8.92 14.09 -3.10
C ILE A 106 -8.99 15.17 -2.03
N SER A 107 -9.70 14.87 -0.97
CA SER A 107 -9.95 15.76 0.15
C SER A 107 -9.69 15.07 1.50
N LYS A 108 -9.79 15.82 2.58
CA LYS A 108 -9.73 15.28 3.95
C LYS A 108 -10.87 14.27 4.22
N GLU A 109 -12.03 14.45 3.62
CA GLU A 109 -13.18 13.54 3.77
C GLU A 109 -12.94 12.17 3.11
N ASP A 110 -12.09 12.11 2.07
CA ASP A 110 -11.70 10.83 1.47
C ASP A 110 -10.80 10.02 2.43
N GLY A 111 -9.95 10.70 3.19
CA GLY A 111 -9.21 10.08 4.30
C GLY A 111 -10.15 9.49 5.37
N LYS A 112 -11.19 10.23 5.77
CA LYS A 112 -12.23 9.71 6.68
C LYS A 112 -12.98 8.52 6.11
N ARG A 113 -13.29 8.56 4.81
CA ARG A 113 -13.92 7.46 4.10
C ARG A 113 -13.01 6.22 4.09
N ALA A 114 -11.71 6.40 3.84
CA ALA A 114 -10.71 5.32 3.90
C ALA A 114 -10.67 4.66 5.30
N VAL A 115 -10.73 5.47 6.37
CA VAL A 115 -10.81 4.94 7.75
C VAL A 115 -12.05 4.07 7.94
N ARG A 116 -13.22 4.55 7.52
CA ARG A 116 -14.49 3.81 7.69
C ARG A 116 -14.50 2.49 6.93
N ILE A 117 -14.09 2.52 5.66
CA ILE A 117 -14.03 1.31 4.83
C ILE A 117 -13.00 0.32 5.39
N GLY A 118 -11.80 0.81 5.74
CA GLY A 118 -10.74 -0.01 6.32
C GLY A 118 -11.18 -0.67 7.63
N ALA A 119 -11.75 0.09 8.57
CA ALA A 119 -12.22 -0.43 9.84
C ALA A 119 -13.34 -1.48 9.67
N CYS A 120 -14.33 -1.22 8.80
CA CYS A 120 -15.39 -2.19 8.52
C CYS A 120 -14.86 -3.50 7.93
N ASN A 121 -13.95 -3.42 6.97
CA ASN A 121 -13.35 -4.59 6.32
C ASN A 121 -12.50 -5.38 7.31
N ILE A 122 -11.68 -4.71 8.10
CA ILE A 122 -10.82 -5.33 9.11
C ILE A 122 -11.67 -6.04 10.17
N TYR A 123 -12.71 -5.36 10.70
CA TYR A 123 -13.62 -5.93 11.68
C TYR A 123 -14.29 -7.20 11.15
N HIS A 124 -14.95 -7.11 9.98
CA HIS A 124 -15.63 -8.25 9.37
C HIS A 124 -14.68 -9.43 9.11
N SER A 125 -13.52 -9.16 8.51
CA SER A 125 -12.54 -10.20 8.20
C SER A 125 -11.92 -10.82 9.46
N CYS A 126 -11.72 -10.03 10.53
CA CYS A 126 -11.23 -10.54 11.80
C CYS A 126 -12.26 -11.47 12.46
N VAL A 127 -13.54 -11.08 12.48
CA VAL A 127 -14.62 -11.96 12.98
C VAL A 127 -14.72 -13.25 12.18
N HIS A 128 -14.67 -13.15 10.84
CA HIS A 128 -14.70 -14.34 9.97
C HIS A 128 -13.49 -15.23 10.20
N ASN A 129 -12.30 -14.66 10.34
CA ASN A 129 -11.09 -15.43 10.63
C ASN A 129 -11.15 -16.16 11.98
N LEU A 130 -11.67 -15.51 13.02
CA LEU A 130 -11.86 -16.13 14.33
C LEU A 130 -12.84 -17.30 14.28
N PHE A 131 -13.91 -17.18 13.51
CA PHE A 131 -14.98 -18.16 13.45
C PHE A 131 -14.69 -19.30 12.49
N CYS A 132 -14.15 -19.00 11.29
CA CYS A 132 -14.02 -19.97 10.20
C CYS A 132 -12.59 -20.40 9.94
N GLU A 133 -11.69 -19.46 9.63
CA GLU A 133 -10.38 -19.80 9.04
C GLU A 133 -9.31 -20.09 10.08
N LYS A 134 -9.30 -19.36 11.19
CA LYS A 134 -8.30 -19.45 12.27
C LYS A 134 -6.86 -19.37 11.73
N SER A 135 -6.65 -18.50 10.77
CA SER A 135 -5.41 -18.35 10.01
C SER A 135 -4.55 -17.21 10.54
N ASP A 136 -3.32 -17.51 10.95
CA ASP A 136 -2.32 -16.52 11.33
C ASP A 136 -1.92 -15.62 10.16
N ALA A 137 -1.91 -16.17 8.94
CA ALA A 137 -1.59 -15.39 7.75
C ALA A 137 -2.65 -14.30 7.50
N VAL A 138 -3.94 -14.63 7.67
CA VAL A 138 -5.03 -13.65 7.59
C VAL A 138 -4.89 -12.61 8.69
N LEU A 139 -4.63 -13.01 9.93
CA LEU A 139 -4.43 -12.08 11.05
C LEU A 139 -3.28 -11.09 10.78
N LYS A 140 -2.14 -11.58 10.30
CA LYS A 140 -0.99 -10.74 9.91
C LYS A 140 -1.37 -9.75 8.80
N GLY A 141 -2.15 -10.18 7.82
CA GLY A 141 -2.69 -9.34 6.76
C GLY A 141 -3.62 -8.24 7.29
N LEU A 142 -4.49 -8.57 8.25
CA LEU A 142 -5.40 -7.61 8.89
C LEU A 142 -4.64 -6.55 9.69
N VAL A 143 -3.59 -6.93 10.43
CA VAL A 143 -2.74 -5.96 11.14
C VAL A 143 -2.05 -5.02 10.16
N LYS A 144 -1.54 -5.54 9.03
CA LYS A 144 -0.96 -4.69 7.98
C LYS A 144 -2.01 -3.71 7.42
N SER A 145 -3.23 -4.16 7.18
CA SER A 145 -4.35 -3.31 6.73
C SER A 145 -4.72 -2.25 7.77
N ALA A 146 -4.66 -2.60 9.06
CA ALA A 146 -4.91 -1.65 10.16
C ALA A 146 -3.88 -0.53 10.19
N ILE A 147 -2.60 -0.80 9.88
CA ILE A 147 -1.57 0.26 9.77
C ILE A 147 -1.94 1.28 8.68
N PHE A 148 -2.42 0.84 7.50
CA PHE A 148 -2.88 1.77 6.46
C PHE A 148 -4.12 2.56 6.90
N THR A 149 -5.04 1.92 7.61
CA THR A 149 -6.23 2.58 8.16
C THR A 149 -5.85 3.64 9.21
N LEU A 150 -4.88 3.36 10.07
CA LEU A 150 -4.36 4.31 11.05
C LEU A 150 -3.63 5.49 10.39
N LYS A 151 -2.89 5.29 9.31
CA LYS A 151 -2.31 6.40 8.52
C LYS A 151 -3.39 7.33 7.97
N ALA A 152 -4.48 6.77 7.44
CA ALA A 152 -5.62 7.56 6.97
C ALA A 152 -6.32 8.30 8.14
N LYS A 153 -6.44 7.69 9.33
CA LYS A 153 -6.97 8.32 10.55
C LYS A 153 -6.12 9.50 10.97
N VAL A 154 -4.81 9.33 11.07
CA VAL A 154 -3.87 10.42 11.40
C VAL A 154 -4.01 11.58 10.41
N PHE A 155 -4.07 11.28 9.12
CA PHE A 155 -4.29 12.33 8.12
C PHE A 155 -5.63 13.04 8.30
N TYR A 156 -6.71 12.31 8.54
CA TYR A 156 -8.02 12.91 8.78
C TYR A 156 -8.02 13.81 10.02
N GLU A 157 -7.36 13.40 11.09
CA GLU A 157 -7.33 14.16 12.35
C GLU A 157 -6.40 15.37 12.29
N THR A 158 -5.21 15.21 11.70
CA THR A 158 -4.12 16.21 11.76
C THR A 158 -3.89 16.99 10.46
N GLY A 159 -4.34 16.46 9.31
CA GLY A 159 -3.98 16.95 7.98
C GLY A 159 -2.62 16.46 7.47
N GLU A 160 -1.86 15.75 8.29
CA GLU A 160 -0.54 15.24 7.96
C GLU A 160 -0.55 13.72 7.75
N TYR A 161 0.01 13.26 6.63
CA TYR A 161 0.09 11.83 6.34
C TYR A 161 1.39 11.21 6.86
N ALA A 162 1.29 10.19 7.70
CA ALA A 162 2.45 9.44 8.18
C ALA A 162 2.98 8.51 7.07
N ARG A 163 4.13 8.83 6.49
CA ARG A 163 4.68 8.08 5.35
C ARG A 163 5.26 6.73 5.75
N ASN A 164 5.86 6.63 6.93
CA ASN A 164 6.49 5.41 7.45
C ASN A 164 5.94 5.07 8.84
N PHE A 165 6.33 3.90 9.35
CA PHE A 165 5.84 3.41 10.65
C PHE A 165 6.32 4.28 11.82
N HIS A 166 7.53 4.80 11.76
CA HIS A 166 8.05 5.67 12.82
C HIS A 166 7.21 6.95 12.94
N GLU A 167 6.94 7.63 11.83
CA GLU A 167 6.06 8.80 11.81
C GLU A 167 4.65 8.48 12.31
N LEU A 168 4.11 7.30 11.96
CA LEU A 168 2.82 6.85 12.48
C LEU A 168 2.83 6.71 13.99
N CYS A 169 3.85 6.08 14.57
CA CYS A 169 3.99 5.91 16.01
C CYS A 169 4.08 7.25 16.76
N THR A 170 4.66 8.29 16.16
CA THR A 170 4.76 9.62 16.80
C THR A 170 3.46 10.40 16.79
N LYS A 171 2.54 10.09 15.85
CA LYS A 171 1.28 10.81 15.64
C LYS A 171 0.06 10.06 16.16
N ALA A 172 0.17 8.76 16.37
CA ALA A 172 -0.92 7.90 16.83
C ALA A 172 -1.27 8.20 18.30
N VAL A 173 -2.56 8.10 18.62
CA VAL A 173 -3.08 8.24 19.98
C VAL A 173 -2.99 6.93 20.77
N ASP A 174 -3.16 6.99 22.09
CA ASP A 174 -2.98 5.82 22.97
C ASP A 174 -3.89 4.63 22.62
N THR A 175 -5.10 4.88 22.14
CA THR A 175 -6.02 3.82 21.69
C THR A 175 -5.49 3.00 20.53
N ASP A 176 -4.58 3.55 19.73
CA ASP A 176 -4.02 2.90 18.54
C ASP A 176 -2.78 2.04 18.90
N ARG A 177 -2.23 2.20 20.11
CA ARG A 177 -0.98 1.54 20.54
C ARG A 177 -1.03 0.03 20.45
N GLY A 178 -2.15 -0.57 20.80
CA GLY A 178 -2.32 -2.03 20.75
C GLY A 178 -2.03 -2.61 19.35
N VAL A 179 -2.54 -1.95 18.30
CA VAL A 179 -2.32 -2.36 16.90
C VAL A 179 -0.88 -2.13 16.47
N LEU A 180 -0.28 -1.00 16.87
CA LEU A 180 1.11 -0.69 16.54
C LEU A 180 2.08 -1.68 17.19
N ASP A 181 1.88 -2.02 18.47
CA ASP A 181 2.69 -3.02 19.19
C ASP A 181 2.54 -4.41 18.58
N LEU A 182 1.32 -4.78 18.15
CA LEU A 182 1.08 -6.04 17.47
C LEU A 182 1.80 -6.09 16.11
N TYR A 183 1.81 -5.00 15.36
CA TYR A 183 2.55 -4.91 14.10
C TYR A 183 4.06 -5.12 14.29
N VAL A 184 4.66 -4.52 15.32
CA VAL A 184 6.07 -4.73 15.66
C VAL A 184 6.34 -6.20 15.97
N LYS A 185 5.53 -6.83 16.81
CA LYS A 185 5.66 -8.26 17.15
C LYS A 185 5.59 -9.16 15.93
N ILE A 186 4.70 -8.83 14.97
CA ILE A 186 4.61 -9.57 13.70
C ILE A 186 5.90 -9.42 12.89
N LYS A 187 6.40 -8.21 12.75
CA LYS A 187 7.64 -7.92 11.99
C LYS A 187 8.86 -8.63 12.59
N GLU A 188 8.92 -8.72 13.89
CA GLU A 188 10.02 -9.33 14.62
C GLU A 188 9.85 -10.85 14.82
N ASN A 189 8.82 -11.45 14.23
CA ASN A 189 8.46 -12.88 14.41
C ASN A 189 8.32 -13.31 15.88
N LEU A 190 7.84 -12.40 16.72
CA LEU A 190 7.60 -12.63 18.16
C LEU A 190 6.21 -13.15 18.47
N ILE A 191 5.41 -13.45 17.47
CA ILE A 191 4.05 -13.99 17.62
C ILE A 191 4.14 -15.52 17.71
N ALA A 192 3.60 -16.07 18.80
CA ALA A 192 3.38 -17.49 18.94
C ALA A 192 1.93 -17.85 18.54
N ASP A 193 1.74 -19.02 17.91
CA ASP A 193 0.44 -19.49 17.38
C ASP A 193 -0.65 -19.53 18.47
N TYR A 194 -0.30 -19.81 19.73
CA TYR A 194 -1.24 -19.83 20.86
C TYR A 194 -1.77 -18.46 21.29
N ASP A 195 -1.22 -17.37 20.77
CA ASP A 195 -1.65 -16.00 21.07
C ASP A 195 -2.73 -15.46 20.11
N PHE A 196 -3.20 -16.30 19.16
CA PHE A 196 -4.14 -15.89 18.11
C PHE A 196 -5.38 -15.14 18.64
N ASP A 197 -6.09 -15.70 19.62
CA ASP A 197 -7.29 -15.08 20.20
C ASP A 197 -6.98 -13.73 20.89
N LYS A 198 -5.83 -13.64 21.53
CA LYS A 198 -5.35 -12.41 22.17
C LYS A 198 -5.08 -11.31 21.14
N TYR A 199 -4.46 -11.66 20.02
CA TYR A 199 -4.13 -10.71 18.96
C TYR A 199 -5.36 -10.30 18.15
N ALA A 200 -6.29 -11.22 17.92
CA ALA A 200 -7.56 -10.90 17.29
C ALA A 200 -8.38 -9.89 18.12
N LYS A 201 -8.37 -10.01 19.48
CA LYS A 201 -9.00 -9.03 20.36
C LYS A 201 -8.41 -7.63 20.23
N VAL A 202 -7.11 -7.50 19.98
CA VAL A 202 -6.48 -6.18 19.76
C VAL A 202 -7.03 -5.51 18.50
N ILE A 203 -7.33 -6.28 17.47
CA ILE A 203 -7.88 -5.76 16.22
C ILE A 203 -9.36 -5.39 16.34
N LEU A 204 -10.12 -6.11 17.19
CA LEU A 204 -11.57 -5.89 17.38
C LEU A 204 -11.89 -4.72 18.31
N ASN A 205 -10.95 -4.29 19.13
CA ASN A 205 -11.10 -3.18 20.07
C ASN A 205 -10.66 -1.84 19.47
#